data_2b0eb840dfc023593a2c6e426a184440
#
_entry.id   2b0eb840dfc023593a2c6e426a184440
#
_cell.length_a   1.000
_cell.length_b   1.000
_cell.length_c   1.000
_cell.angle_alpha   90.00
_cell.angle_beta   90.00
_cell.angle_gamma   90.00
#
_symmetry.space_group_name_H-M   'P 1'
#
loop_
_entity.id
_entity.type
_entity.pdbx_description
1 polymer ?
#
loop_
_entity_poly.entity_id
_entity_poly.type
_entity_poly.pdbx_seq_one_letter_code
_entity_poly.pdbx_strand_id
1 'polypeptide(L)'
;KILILEIKGRNSLVVGGSGGMGSAIAKMLAAQGVTCGLVGRSLEKLKITANACAELGTPAHIFICDISDGASIKTCVTNAINQLGGLNYLINCAGNYNRAKAHECELETWDHILDTNVRSTYHFLRHSLPEINKAPSGAVIRINSLEAIYPGSGIQTAQKRAIDGYAEALFEDVREYGTKVCTIQPGFTNTPLVKPGRINRELMIQPEDIAETV
;
A
#
# COMPACT_ATOMS: atom_id res chain seq x y z
N LYS A 1 5.25 -26.82 -14.46
CA LYS A 1 5.56 -26.65 -13.02
C LYS A 1 4.99 -25.30 -12.60
N ILE A 2 3.97 -25.30 -11.75
CA ILE A 2 3.52 -24.08 -11.08
C ILE A 2 4.65 -23.70 -10.12
N LEU A 3 5.26 -22.56 -10.33
CA LEU A 3 6.26 -22.03 -9.40
C LEU A 3 5.47 -21.47 -8.21
N ILE A 4 5.37 -22.23 -7.13
CA ILE A 4 4.84 -21.70 -5.87
C ILE A 4 5.94 -20.82 -5.31
N LEU A 5 5.66 -19.52 -5.25
CA LEU A 5 6.58 -18.53 -4.66
C LEU A 5 6.62 -18.76 -3.15
N GLU A 6 7.74 -19.21 -2.63
CA GLU A 6 7.89 -19.34 -1.18
C GLU A 6 8.16 -17.95 -0.58
N ILE A 7 7.16 -17.42 0.15
CA ILE A 7 7.23 -16.08 0.75
C ILE A 7 7.67 -16.10 2.21
N LYS A 8 7.70 -17.25 2.86
CA LYS A 8 8.12 -17.43 4.24
C LYS A 8 9.56 -16.91 4.45
N GLY A 9 9.78 -16.16 5.53
CA GLY A 9 11.07 -15.55 5.85
C GLY A 9 11.42 -14.33 5.01
N ARG A 10 10.47 -13.80 4.21
CA ARG A 10 10.65 -12.55 3.46
C ARG A 10 10.22 -11.35 4.28
N ASN A 11 10.64 -10.16 3.84
CA ASN A 11 10.34 -8.88 4.48
C ASN A 11 9.45 -8.03 3.58
N SER A 12 8.39 -7.46 4.15
CA SER A 12 7.44 -6.59 3.45
C SER A 12 7.32 -5.23 4.14
N LEU A 13 7.20 -4.16 3.39
CA LEU A 13 6.83 -2.84 3.89
C LEU A 13 5.38 -2.55 3.48
N VAL A 14 4.47 -2.48 4.44
CA VAL A 14 3.04 -2.25 4.23
C VAL A 14 2.70 -0.80 4.58
N VAL A 15 2.59 0.04 3.56
CA VAL A 15 2.22 1.46 3.70
C VAL A 15 0.72 1.57 3.88
N GLY A 16 0.28 2.23 4.96
CA GLY A 16 -1.12 2.21 5.39
C GLY A 16 -1.48 0.97 6.21
N GLY A 17 -0.49 0.39 6.91
CA GLY A 17 -0.63 -0.85 7.70
C GLY A 17 -1.62 -0.79 8.87
N SER A 18 -2.14 0.38 9.22
CA SER A 18 -3.23 0.57 10.20
C SER A 18 -4.62 0.72 9.56
N GLY A 19 -4.72 0.76 8.23
CA GLY A 19 -5.98 0.85 7.51
C GLY A 19 -6.65 -0.52 7.34
N GLY A 20 -7.93 -0.54 6.91
CA GLY A 20 -8.67 -1.79 6.76
C GLY A 20 -7.94 -2.81 5.87
N MET A 21 -7.65 -2.46 4.63
CA MET A 21 -6.95 -3.34 3.69
C MET A 21 -5.50 -3.62 4.11
N GLY A 22 -4.74 -2.58 4.51
CA GLY A 22 -3.34 -2.75 4.90
C GLY A 22 -3.17 -3.63 6.15
N SER A 23 -4.08 -3.54 7.12
CA SER A 23 -4.09 -4.41 8.30
C SER A 23 -4.41 -5.86 7.94
N ALA A 24 -5.41 -6.10 7.06
CA ALA A 24 -5.75 -7.44 6.61
C ALA A 24 -4.58 -8.09 5.85
N ILE A 25 -3.96 -7.36 4.93
CA ILE A 25 -2.79 -7.81 4.18
C ILE A 25 -1.63 -8.16 5.12
N ALA A 26 -1.31 -7.28 6.07
CA ALA A 26 -0.23 -7.53 7.01
C ALA A 26 -0.47 -8.78 7.86
N LYS A 27 -1.70 -9.00 8.34
CA LYS A 27 -2.07 -10.21 9.07
C LYS A 27 -1.94 -11.47 8.22
N MET A 28 -2.41 -11.44 6.99
CA MET A 28 -2.30 -12.56 6.06
C MET A 28 -0.84 -12.94 5.78
N LEU A 29 0.00 -11.94 5.51
CA LEU A 29 1.44 -12.14 5.31
C LEU A 29 2.13 -12.69 6.55
N ALA A 30 1.80 -12.16 7.74
CA ALA A 30 2.36 -12.64 9.00
C ALA A 30 1.98 -14.11 9.26
N ALA A 31 0.75 -14.52 8.97
CA ALA A 31 0.32 -15.92 9.07
C ALA A 31 1.11 -16.85 8.15
N GLN A 32 1.69 -16.33 7.06
CA GLN A 32 2.54 -17.07 6.13
C GLN A 32 4.05 -16.92 6.42
N GLY A 33 4.41 -16.30 7.55
CA GLY A 33 5.81 -16.18 7.98
C GLY A 33 6.57 -15.04 7.31
N VAL A 34 5.88 -14.01 6.78
CA VAL A 34 6.49 -12.78 6.26
C VAL A 34 6.60 -11.75 7.37
N THR A 35 7.79 -11.19 7.58
CA THR A 35 7.98 -10.10 8.54
C THR A 35 7.53 -8.78 7.93
N CYS A 36 6.56 -8.12 8.56
CA CYS A 36 5.98 -6.88 8.06
C CYS A 36 6.53 -5.65 8.79
N GLY A 37 6.96 -4.64 8.05
CA GLY A 37 7.10 -3.27 8.50
C GLY A 37 5.80 -2.51 8.24
N LEU A 38 5.12 -2.07 9.29
CA LEU A 38 3.85 -1.37 9.22
C LEU A 38 4.06 0.13 9.23
N VAL A 39 3.69 0.82 8.15
CA VAL A 39 3.85 2.26 8.00
C VAL A 39 2.51 2.98 8.18
N GLY A 40 2.50 4.03 9.00
CA GLY A 40 1.33 4.88 9.20
C GLY A 40 1.59 6.01 10.19
N ARG A 41 0.57 6.85 10.45
CA ARG A 41 0.70 8.02 11.32
C ARG A 41 0.34 7.74 12.79
N SER A 42 -0.55 6.79 13.04
CA SER A 42 -1.05 6.52 14.40
C SER A 42 -0.34 5.29 14.98
N LEU A 43 0.52 5.53 15.98
CA LEU A 43 1.18 4.46 16.74
C LEU A 43 0.18 3.47 17.34
N GLU A 44 -0.91 3.96 17.94
CA GLU A 44 -1.92 3.12 18.59
C GLU A 44 -2.58 2.16 17.61
N LYS A 45 -3.02 2.66 16.44
CA LYS A 45 -3.63 1.82 15.41
C LYS A 45 -2.64 0.82 14.81
N LEU A 46 -1.38 1.21 14.63
CA LEU A 46 -0.34 0.31 14.15
C LEU A 46 -0.03 -0.80 15.16
N LYS A 47 -0.05 -0.49 16.47
CA LYS A 47 0.13 -1.49 17.53
C LYS A 47 -0.96 -2.57 17.50
N ILE A 48 -2.21 -2.21 17.21
CA ILE A 48 -3.31 -3.19 17.07
C ILE A 48 -2.97 -4.20 15.97
N THR A 49 -2.55 -3.72 14.79
CA THR A 49 -2.16 -4.60 13.70
C THR A 49 -0.92 -5.42 14.03
N ALA A 50 0.10 -4.81 14.65
CA ALA A 50 1.33 -5.49 15.03
C ALA A 50 1.10 -6.62 16.03
N ASN A 51 0.24 -6.39 17.03
CA ASN A 51 -0.15 -7.42 17.99
C ASN A 51 -0.85 -8.60 17.32
N ALA A 52 -1.81 -8.30 16.42
CA ALA A 52 -2.48 -9.35 15.64
C ALA A 52 -1.52 -10.13 14.74
N CYS A 53 -0.50 -9.49 14.15
CA CYS A 53 0.54 -10.21 13.41
C CYS A 53 1.36 -11.15 14.32
N ALA A 54 1.71 -10.69 15.52
CA ALA A 54 2.45 -11.51 16.48
C ALA A 54 1.64 -12.74 16.94
N GLU A 55 0.33 -12.59 17.17
CA GLU A 55 -0.59 -13.69 17.48
C GLU A 55 -0.68 -14.73 16.35
N LEU A 56 -0.47 -14.30 15.10
CA LEU A 56 -0.42 -15.16 13.91
C LEU A 56 0.96 -15.81 13.67
N GLY A 57 1.93 -15.56 14.56
CA GLY A 57 3.22 -16.24 14.58
C GLY A 57 4.40 -15.42 14.03
N THR A 58 4.17 -14.25 13.41
CA THR A 58 5.27 -13.41 12.87
C THR A 58 5.11 -11.97 13.35
N PRO A 59 5.93 -11.51 14.32
CA PRO A 59 5.89 -10.13 14.81
C PRO A 59 6.13 -9.13 13.69
N ALA A 60 5.43 -8.00 13.76
CA ALA A 60 5.61 -6.89 12.83
C ALA A 60 6.31 -5.70 13.49
N HIS A 61 7.07 -4.94 12.70
CA HIS A 61 7.73 -3.71 13.12
C HIS A 61 6.89 -2.48 12.77
N ILE A 62 6.98 -1.42 13.57
CA ILE A 62 6.18 -0.19 13.38
C ILE A 62 7.09 0.95 12.95
N PHE A 63 6.68 1.66 11.89
CA PHE A 63 7.36 2.84 11.37
C PHE A 63 6.35 3.99 11.27
N ILE A 64 6.52 4.99 12.12
CA ILE A 64 5.70 6.21 12.08
C ILE A 64 6.21 7.07 10.92
N CYS A 65 5.29 7.46 10.03
CA CYS A 65 5.63 8.21 8.84
C CYS A 65 4.47 9.11 8.41
N ASP A 66 4.78 10.38 8.18
CA ASP A 66 3.90 11.26 7.41
C ASP A 66 4.20 11.07 5.93
N ILE A 67 3.27 10.50 5.21
CA ILE A 67 3.42 10.20 3.78
C ILE A 67 3.26 11.42 2.87
N SER A 68 2.88 12.58 3.41
CA SER A 68 2.88 13.85 2.66
C SER A 68 4.27 14.49 2.60
N ASP A 69 5.21 14.03 3.45
CA ASP A 69 6.59 14.52 3.52
C ASP A 69 7.59 13.49 2.95
N GLY A 70 8.24 13.85 1.85
CA GLY A 70 9.25 13.01 1.20
C GLY A 70 10.47 12.71 2.06
N ALA A 71 10.88 13.63 2.96
CA ALA A 71 11.99 13.41 3.89
C ALA A 71 11.62 12.38 4.97
N SER A 72 10.38 12.47 5.48
CA SER A 72 9.81 11.46 6.39
C SER A 72 9.77 10.08 5.74
N ILE A 73 9.33 9.98 4.48
CA ILE A 73 9.31 8.72 3.73
C ILE A 73 10.73 8.15 3.56
N LYS A 74 11.69 8.96 3.14
CA LYS A 74 13.10 8.53 3.00
C LYS A 74 13.62 7.93 4.29
N THR A 75 13.45 8.62 5.40
CA THR A 75 13.89 8.16 6.73
C THR A 75 13.18 6.88 7.13
N CYS A 76 11.87 6.81 6.93
CA CYS A 76 11.05 5.63 7.21
C CYS A 76 11.55 4.39 6.45
N VAL A 77 11.74 4.50 5.14
CA VAL A 77 12.19 3.37 4.30
C VAL A 77 13.60 2.94 4.67
N THR A 78 14.52 3.89 4.92
CA THR A 78 15.88 3.58 5.35
C THR A 78 15.89 2.80 6.68
N ASN A 79 15.12 3.27 7.66
CA ASN A 79 14.99 2.58 8.95
C ASN A 79 14.35 1.20 8.81
N ALA A 80 13.34 1.07 7.95
CA ALA A 80 12.68 -0.21 7.69
C ALA A 80 13.65 -1.23 7.07
N ILE A 81 14.41 -0.85 6.05
CA ILE A 81 15.40 -1.72 5.42
C ILE A 81 16.45 -2.18 6.45
N ASN A 82 16.97 -1.26 7.27
CA ASN A 82 17.96 -1.58 8.27
C ASN A 82 17.41 -2.51 9.36
N GLN A 83 16.22 -2.24 9.87
CA GLN A 83 15.63 -3.02 10.97
C GLN A 83 15.11 -4.40 10.52
N LEU A 84 14.62 -4.51 9.29
CA LEU A 84 14.18 -5.78 8.70
C LEU A 84 15.33 -6.61 8.13
N GLY A 85 16.52 -6.02 7.92
CA GLY A 85 17.65 -6.68 7.30
C GLY A 85 17.51 -6.87 5.80
N GLY A 86 16.74 -6.01 5.14
CA GLY A 86 16.44 -6.03 3.70
C GLY A 86 14.94 -5.90 3.41
N LEU A 87 14.58 -5.80 2.13
CA LEU A 87 13.20 -5.62 1.72
C LEU A 87 12.91 -6.42 0.44
N ASN A 88 11.89 -7.28 0.48
CA ASN A 88 11.44 -8.06 -0.67
C ASN A 88 10.19 -7.44 -1.32
N TYR A 89 9.28 -6.93 -0.49
CA TYR A 89 7.96 -6.47 -0.96
C TYR A 89 7.65 -5.07 -0.49
N LEU A 90 7.18 -4.22 -1.39
CA LEU A 90 6.51 -2.97 -1.06
C LEU A 90 5.01 -3.10 -1.38
N ILE A 91 4.17 -2.98 -0.36
CA ILE A 91 2.72 -3.01 -0.52
C ILE A 91 2.18 -1.65 -0.10
N ASN A 92 1.66 -0.90 -1.06
CA ASN A 92 1.17 0.44 -0.81
C ASN A 92 -0.36 0.49 -0.83
N CYS A 93 -0.96 0.52 0.38
CA CYS A 93 -2.40 0.64 0.62
C CYS A 93 -2.81 2.04 1.05
N ALA A 94 -1.84 2.96 1.21
CA ALA A 94 -2.14 4.30 1.70
C ALA A 94 -2.78 5.16 0.61
N GLY A 95 -3.68 6.03 1.03
CA GLY A 95 -4.29 7.02 0.17
C GLY A 95 -5.44 7.73 0.85
N ASN A 96 -5.69 8.95 0.42
CA ASN A 96 -6.83 9.77 0.80
C ASN A 96 -7.90 9.71 -0.29
N TYR A 97 -9.10 10.13 0.08
CA TYR A 97 -10.27 10.11 -0.77
C TYR A 97 -11.04 11.43 -0.69
N ASN A 98 -11.35 12.00 -1.84
CA ASN A 98 -12.18 13.19 -1.96
C ASN A 98 -13.06 13.10 -3.22
N ARG A 99 -14.32 13.49 -3.11
CA ARG A 99 -15.31 13.47 -4.20
C ARG A 99 -15.81 14.86 -4.60
N ALA A 100 -15.08 15.90 -4.26
CA ALA A 100 -15.42 17.24 -4.75
C ALA A 100 -15.44 17.25 -6.29
N LYS A 101 -16.37 18.00 -6.85
CA LYS A 101 -16.35 18.27 -8.28
C LYS A 101 -15.11 19.11 -8.62
N ALA A 102 -14.66 19.05 -9.86
CA ALA A 102 -13.43 19.70 -10.27
C ALA A 102 -13.40 21.22 -9.96
N HIS A 103 -14.53 21.91 -10.09
CA HIS A 103 -14.64 23.34 -9.82
C HIS A 103 -15.00 23.70 -8.37
N GLU A 104 -15.20 22.70 -7.51
CA GLU A 104 -15.53 22.85 -6.09
C GLU A 104 -14.37 22.39 -5.18
N CYS A 105 -13.30 21.82 -5.73
CA CYS A 105 -12.19 21.33 -4.97
C CYS A 105 -11.22 22.47 -4.71
N GLU A 106 -10.99 22.80 -3.44
CA GLU A 106 -10.00 23.79 -3.03
C GLU A 106 -8.59 23.32 -3.44
N LEU A 107 -7.73 24.26 -3.84
CA LEU A 107 -6.37 23.97 -4.31
C LEU A 107 -5.54 23.23 -3.27
N GLU A 108 -5.62 23.64 -2.00
CA GLU A 108 -4.91 22.99 -0.90
C GLU A 108 -5.34 21.53 -0.72
N THR A 109 -6.63 21.23 -0.92
CA THR A 109 -7.15 19.86 -0.90
C THR A 109 -6.62 19.05 -2.08
N TRP A 110 -6.61 19.65 -3.26
CA TRP A 110 -6.03 19.04 -4.46
C TRP A 110 -4.56 18.69 -4.26
N ASP A 111 -3.76 19.66 -3.83
CA ASP A 111 -2.32 19.48 -3.61
C ASP A 111 -2.05 18.43 -2.55
N HIS A 112 -2.76 18.47 -1.42
CA HIS A 112 -2.64 17.46 -0.36
C HIS A 112 -2.94 16.04 -0.86
N ILE A 113 -3.95 15.87 -1.71
CA ILE A 113 -4.29 14.56 -2.28
C ILE A 113 -3.22 14.08 -3.26
N LEU A 114 -2.69 14.97 -4.10
CA LEU A 114 -1.56 14.62 -4.97
C LEU A 114 -0.32 14.23 -4.16
N ASP A 115 0.00 14.98 -3.12
CA ASP A 115 1.14 14.70 -2.26
C ASP A 115 1.00 13.34 -1.56
N THR A 116 -0.16 13.10 -0.95
CA THR A 116 -0.39 11.86 -0.17
C THR A 116 -0.61 10.62 -1.03
N ASN A 117 -1.13 10.72 -2.24
CA ASN A 117 -1.48 9.56 -3.06
C ASN A 117 -0.50 9.33 -4.22
N VAL A 118 -0.10 10.39 -4.92
CA VAL A 118 0.75 10.27 -6.12
C VAL A 118 2.21 10.44 -5.76
N ARG A 119 2.58 11.61 -5.19
CA ARG A 119 3.97 11.90 -4.85
C ARG A 119 4.55 10.94 -3.81
N SER A 120 3.76 10.58 -2.80
CA SER A 120 4.18 9.58 -1.80
C SER A 120 4.51 8.24 -2.43
N THR A 121 3.70 7.78 -3.39
CA THR A 121 3.95 6.53 -4.12
C THR A 121 5.33 6.57 -4.80
N TYR A 122 5.65 7.67 -5.49
CA TYR A 122 6.98 7.87 -6.08
C TYR A 122 8.09 7.82 -5.04
N HIS A 123 7.95 8.52 -3.91
CA HIS A 123 8.97 8.51 -2.85
C HIS A 123 9.19 7.12 -2.26
N PHE A 124 8.14 6.37 -1.97
CA PHE A 124 8.30 4.99 -1.50
C PHE A 124 9.04 4.13 -2.52
N LEU A 125 8.67 4.19 -3.79
CA LEU A 125 9.35 3.45 -4.86
C LEU A 125 10.81 3.89 -5.01
N ARG A 126 11.07 5.18 -5.06
CA ARG A 126 12.42 5.74 -5.18
C ARG A 126 13.39 5.20 -4.14
N HIS A 127 12.93 5.02 -2.90
CA HIS A 127 13.78 4.61 -1.78
C HIS A 127 13.76 3.09 -1.51
N SER A 128 12.73 2.36 -1.97
CA SER A 128 12.60 0.91 -1.75
C SER A 128 13.16 0.07 -2.89
N LEU A 129 13.00 0.50 -4.15
CA LEU A 129 13.36 -0.29 -5.32
C LEU A 129 14.82 -0.74 -5.35
N PRO A 130 15.82 0.10 -4.97
CA PRO A 130 17.21 -0.36 -4.97
C PRO A 130 17.44 -1.59 -4.10
N GLU A 131 16.63 -1.80 -3.06
CA GLU A 131 16.74 -2.98 -2.20
C GLU A 131 15.88 -4.13 -2.73
N ILE A 132 14.64 -3.85 -3.17
CA ILE A 132 13.74 -4.84 -3.74
C ILE A 132 14.34 -5.51 -4.99
N ASN A 133 15.02 -4.75 -5.83
CA ASN A 133 15.64 -5.26 -7.05
C ASN A 133 16.83 -6.20 -6.80
N LYS A 134 17.41 -6.20 -5.59
CA LYS A 134 18.44 -7.18 -5.18
C LYS A 134 17.83 -8.48 -4.68
N ALA A 135 16.56 -8.45 -4.29
CA ALA A 135 15.91 -9.59 -3.67
C ALA A 135 15.50 -10.63 -4.73
N PRO A 136 15.74 -11.92 -4.51
CA PRO A 136 15.13 -12.94 -5.34
C PRO A 136 13.61 -12.86 -5.19
N SER A 137 12.89 -12.67 -6.27
CA SER A 137 11.41 -12.54 -6.27
C SER A 137 10.89 -11.27 -5.60
N GLY A 138 11.53 -10.13 -5.83
CA GLY A 138 11.03 -8.83 -5.39
C GLY A 138 9.66 -8.49 -5.99
N ALA A 139 8.82 -7.78 -5.23
CA ALA A 139 7.52 -7.32 -5.73
C ALA A 139 7.10 -5.95 -5.20
N VAL A 140 6.42 -5.20 -6.06
CA VAL A 140 5.71 -3.97 -5.74
C VAL A 140 4.23 -4.19 -6.00
N ILE A 141 3.41 -4.04 -4.95
CA ILE A 141 1.96 -4.20 -5.04
C ILE A 141 1.31 -2.89 -4.63
N ARG A 142 0.47 -2.35 -5.50
CA ARG A 142 -0.29 -1.13 -5.23
C ARG A 142 -1.77 -1.46 -5.12
N ILE A 143 -2.40 -1.07 -4.01
CA ILE A 143 -3.85 -1.07 -3.88
C ILE A 143 -4.35 0.28 -4.40
N ASN A 144 -4.92 0.27 -5.59
CA ASN A 144 -5.42 1.46 -6.26
C ASN A 144 -6.96 1.57 -6.12
N SER A 145 -7.70 1.62 -7.19
CA SER A 145 -9.17 1.68 -7.17
C SER A 145 -9.74 1.41 -8.56
N LEU A 146 -10.93 0.83 -8.59
CA LEU A 146 -11.74 0.69 -9.81
C LEU A 146 -12.03 2.05 -10.49
N GLU A 147 -11.93 3.18 -9.75
CA GLU A 147 -12.05 4.54 -10.31
C GLU A 147 -10.91 4.94 -11.27
N ALA A 148 -9.85 4.15 -11.36
CA ALA A 148 -8.86 4.28 -12.43
C ALA A 148 -9.41 3.83 -13.79
N ILE A 149 -10.31 2.86 -13.81
CA ILE A 149 -10.94 2.32 -15.02
C ILE A 149 -12.28 3.04 -15.28
N TYR A 150 -13.16 3.04 -14.29
CA TYR A 150 -14.48 3.65 -14.38
C TYR A 150 -14.48 5.02 -13.70
N PRO A 151 -14.56 6.12 -14.47
CA PRO A 151 -14.42 7.47 -13.92
C PRO A 151 -15.46 7.78 -12.84
N GLY A 152 -14.96 8.29 -11.71
CA GLY A 152 -15.76 8.88 -10.64
C GLY A 152 -15.64 10.41 -10.65
N SER A 153 -15.30 11.01 -9.51
CA SER A 153 -15.01 12.46 -9.45
C SER A 153 -13.68 12.81 -10.08
N GLY A 154 -13.53 14.04 -10.56
CA GLY A 154 -12.36 14.51 -11.32
C GLY A 154 -11.04 14.21 -10.62
N ILE A 155 -10.87 14.65 -9.38
CA ILE A 155 -9.62 14.47 -8.63
C ILE A 155 -9.33 12.99 -8.34
N GLN A 156 -10.35 12.19 -8.04
CA GLN A 156 -10.16 10.77 -7.76
C GLN A 156 -9.68 10.01 -9.00
N THR A 157 -10.36 10.20 -10.11
CA THR A 157 -9.98 9.56 -11.37
C THR A 157 -8.59 9.98 -11.82
N ALA A 158 -8.28 11.29 -11.76
CA ALA A 158 -6.99 11.82 -12.19
C ALA A 158 -5.83 11.18 -11.41
N GLN A 159 -5.89 11.18 -10.07
CA GLN A 159 -4.83 10.58 -9.25
C GLN A 159 -4.71 9.06 -9.41
N LYS A 160 -5.84 8.35 -9.54
CA LYS A 160 -5.84 6.90 -9.69
C LYS A 160 -5.25 6.47 -11.03
N ARG A 161 -5.53 7.20 -12.11
CA ARG A 161 -4.91 6.98 -13.42
C ARG A 161 -3.43 7.36 -13.45
N ALA A 162 -3.04 8.42 -12.75
CA ALA A 162 -1.62 8.76 -12.61
C ALA A 162 -0.82 7.63 -11.95
N ILE A 163 -1.39 6.99 -10.93
CA ILE A 163 -0.78 5.85 -10.23
C ILE A 163 -0.70 4.63 -11.16
N ASP A 164 -1.74 4.34 -11.95
CA ASP A 164 -1.74 3.22 -12.90
C ASP A 164 -0.70 3.43 -14.00
N GLY A 165 -0.69 4.61 -14.63
CA GLY A 165 0.31 4.92 -15.65
C GLY A 165 1.75 4.83 -15.12
N TYR A 166 1.96 5.19 -13.84
CA TYR A 166 3.25 5.02 -13.20
C TYR A 166 3.59 3.54 -12.97
N ALA A 167 2.62 2.71 -12.59
CA ALA A 167 2.84 1.28 -12.41
C ALA A 167 3.18 0.56 -13.74
N GLU A 168 2.54 0.96 -14.84
CA GLU A 168 2.85 0.46 -16.18
C GLU A 168 4.30 0.79 -16.58
N ALA A 169 4.73 2.06 -16.40
CA ALA A 169 6.09 2.48 -16.66
C ALA A 169 7.09 1.76 -15.73
N LEU A 170 6.76 1.60 -14.46
CA LEU A 170 7.60 0.92 -13.48
C LEU A 170 7.91 -0.53 -13.88
N PHE A 171 6.96 -1.23 -14.49
CA PHE A 171 7.18 -2.59 -14.98
C PHE A 171 8.38 -2.66 -15.94
N GLU A 172 8.47 -1.70 -16.87
CA GLU A 172 9.61 -1.62 -17.79
C GLU A 172 10.92 -1.29 -17.07
N ASP A 173 10.89 -0.39 -16.07
CA ASP A 173 12.06 0.04 -15.31
C ASP A 173 12.69 -1.11 -14.48
N VAL A 174 11.88 -2.09 -14.04
CA VAL A 174 12.34 -3.14 -13.10
C VAL A 174 12.35 -4.54 -13.68
N ARG A 175 11.91 -4.75 -14.90
CA ARG A 175 11.79 -6.11 -15.50
C ARG A 175 13.12 -6.85 -15.60
N GLU A 176 14.23 -6.14 -15.81
CA GLU A 176 15.56 -6.74 -15.89
C GLU A 176 16.01 -7.36 -14.56
N TYR A 177 15.46 -6.88 -13.43
CA TYR A 177 15.72 -7.41 -12.08
C TYR A 177 14.77 -8.57 -11.71
N GLY A 178 13.77 -8.85 -12.54
CA GLY A 178 12.74 -9.85 -12.24
C GLY A 178 11.73 -9.41 -11.16
N THR A 179 11.77 -8.12 -10.76
CA THR A 179 10.82 -7.54 -9.81
C THR A 179 9.42 -7.53 -10.41
N LYS A 180 8.44 -8.02 -9.64
CA LYS A 180 7.04 -8.03 -10.05
C LYS A 180 6.37 -6.70 -9.73
N VAL A 181 5.51 -6.23 -10.64
CA VAL A 181 4.67 -5.04 -10.41
C VAL A 181 3.23 -5.46 -10.59
N CYS A 182 2.40 -5.19 -9.59
CA CYS A 182 0.99 -5.52 -9.59
C CYS A 182 0.16 -4.34 -9.05
N THR A 183 -0.93 -4.02 -9.73
CA THR A 183 -1.93 -3.06 -9.25
C THR A 183 -3.25 -3.78 -9.05
N ILE A 184 -3.77 -3.76 -7.82
CA ILE A 184 -5.09 -4.27 -7.46
C ILE A 184 -6.05 -3.09 -7.45
N GLN A 185 -7.18 -3.22 -8.15
CA GLN A 185 -8.16 -2.15 -8.35
C GLN A 185 -9.51 -2.52 -7.74
N PRO A 186 -9.64 -2.50 -6.39
CA PRO A 186 -10.87 -2.88 -5.74
C PRO A 186 -11.99 -1.87 -6.01
N GLY A 187 -13.20 -2.38 -5.97
CA GLY A 187 -14.43 -1.59 -5.84
C GLY A 187 -14.66 -1.13 -4.41
N PHE A 188 -15.94 -1.03 -4.00
CA PHE A 188 -16.27 -0.69 -2.63
C PHE A 188 -15.81 -1.79 -1.67
N THR A 189 -14.86 -1.44 -0.82
CA THR A 189 -14.31 -2.35 0.20
C THR A 189 -14.75 -1.89 1.59
N ASN A 190 -15.17 -2.82 2.43
CA ASN A 190 -15.66 -2.58 3.79
C ASN A 190 -14.53 -2.08 4.71
N THR A 191 -14.22 -0.82 4.63
CA THR A 191 -13.20 -0.16 5.43
C THR A 191 -13.76 1.10 6.10
N PRO A 192 -13.09 1.65 7.12
CA PRO A 192 -13.48 2.93 7.72
C PRO A 192 -13.47 4.12 6.74
N LEU A 193 -12.81 3.99 5.60
CA LEU A 193 -12.77 5.03 4.57
C LEU A 193 -14.14 5.21 3.89
N VAL A 194 -14.95 4.16 3.81
CA VAL A 194 -16.30 4.21 3.21
C VAL A 194 -17.31 4.73 4.22
N LYS A 195 -17.94 5.88 3.91
CA LYS A 195 -18.96 6.48 4.76
C LYS A 195 -20.15 5.54 4.95
N PRO A 196 -20.76 5.48 6.15
CA PRO A 196 -21.98 4.70 6.41
C PRO A 196 -23.14 5.12 5.49
N GLY A 197 -24.04 4.18 5.20
CA GLY A 197 -25.31 4.43 4.50
C GLY A 197 -25.25 4.50 2.98
N ARG A 198 -24.05 4.40 2.38
CA ARG A 198 -23.91 4.47 0.92
C ARG A 198 -24.19 3.13 0.22
N ILE A 199 -23.66 2.05 0.78
CA ILE A 199 -23.87 0.68 0.30
C ILE A 199 -23.94 -0.22 1.55
N ASN A 200 -24.73 -1.27 1.51
CA ASN A 200 -24.70 -2.27 2.59
C ASN A 200 -23.32 -2.89 2.69
N ARG A 201 -22.74 -2.87 3.90
CA ARG A 201 -21.37 -3.35 4.15
C ARG A 201 -21.19 -4.84 3.87
N GLU A 202 -22.26 -5.62 3.99
CA GLU A 202 -22.25 -7.06 3.66
C GLU A 202 -22.11 -7.34 2.15
N LEU A 203 -22.48 -6.35 1.31
CA LEU A 203 -22.34 -6.43 -0.15
C LEU A 203 -21.02 -5.85 -0.66
N MET A 204 -20.19 -5.32 0.23
CA MET A 204 -18.85 -4.82 -0.13
C MET A 204 -17.83 -5.96 -0.15
N ILE A 205 -16.77 -5.77 -0.92
CA ILE A 205 -15.56 -6.58 -0.84
C ILE A 205 -15.02 -6.48 0.60
N GLN A 206 -14.64 -7.58 1.21
CA GLN A 206 -14.03 -7.54 2.53
C GLN A 206 -12.51 -7.28 2.41
N PRO A 207 -11.89 -6.63 3.40
CA PRO A 207 -10.44 -6.41 3.39
C PRO A 207 -9.62 -7.71 3.25
N GLU A 208 -10.14 -8.81 3.75
CA GLU A 208 -9.57 -10.14 3.69
C GLU A 208 -9.54 -10.67 2.25
N ASP A 209 -10.57 -10.41 1.44
CA ASP A 209 -10.62 -10.79 0.01
C ASP A 209 -9.48 -10.09 -0.77
N ILE A 210 -9.18 -8.82 -0.40
CA ILE A 210 -8.05 -8.10 -1.00
C ILE A 210 -6.72 -8.70 -0.53
N ALA A 211 -6.63 -9.11 0.74
CA ALA A 211 -5.41 -9.71 1.27
C ALA A 211 -5.08 -11.04 0.59
N GLU A 212 -6.08 -11.83 0.21
CA GLU A 212 -5.89 -13.09 -0.53
C GLU A 212 -5.36 -12.89 -1.96
N THR A 213 -5.54 -11.69 -2.53
CA THR A 213 -5.03 -11.36 -3.88
C THR A 213 -3.59 -10.84 -3.87
N VAL A 214 -3.04 -10.52 -2.70
CA VAL A 214 -1.66 -10.01 -2.50
C VAL A 214 -0.69 -11.16 -2.31
#